data_f9be15336cc34d1b908ac5fc5caab7c6
#
_entry.id   f9be15336cc34d1b908ac5fc5caab7c6
#
_cell.length_a   1.000
_cell.length_b   1.000
_cell.length_c   1.000
_cell.angle_alpha   90.00
_cell.angle_beta   90.00
_cell.angle_gamma   90.00
#
_symmetry.space_group_name_H-M   'P 1'
#
loop_
_entity.id
_entity.type
_entity.pdbx_description
1 polymer ?
#
loop_
_entity_poly.entity_id
_entity_poly.type
_entity_poly.pdbx_seq_one_letter_code
_entity_poly.pdbx_strand_id
1 'polypeptide(L)'
;GYPESGGIKRRVKIPAAPGERWVGLVLLFSTRTGEPLAIFPDGVVQHMRVAGTSALGVKYMARENAKTVALLGAGWQAAAQIPAVMAVRNIEKFRVYGPTPERREKLCTEMEEKTGIEIRPVSDAQSAVKDADIVLCATNSMTTVFFKEWLEPGMHVSTIRNVEIE
;
A
#
# COMPACT_ATOMS: atom_id res chain seq x y z
N GLY A 1 1.78 20.04 1.92
CA GLY A 1 2.87 20.28 2.85
C GLY A 1 3.78 19.07 3.01
N TYR A 2 4.96 19.30 3.53
CA TYR A 2 5.98 18.27 3.78
C TYR A 2 6.43 18.35 5.25
N PRO A 3 5.58 17.98 6.21
CA PRO A 3 5.97 17.98 7.60
C PRO A 3 7.09 16.98 7.84
N GLU A 4 7.99 17.32 8.74
CA GLU A 4 9.09 16.49 9.18
C GLU A 4 8.79 16.00 10.62
N SER A 5 8.83 14.71 10.83
CA SER A 5 8.67 14.11 12.15
C SER A 5 9.69 12.99 12.30
N GLY A 6 10.57 13.08 13.31
CA GLY A 6 11.64 12.11 13.54
C GLY A 6 12.63 12.00 12.38
N GLY A 7 12.93 13.11 11.68
CA GLY A 7 13.84 13.13 10.53
C GLY A 7 13.27 12.56 9.22
N ILE A 8 12.02 12.12 9.21
CA ILE A 8 11.37 11.55 8.03
C ILE A 8 10.49 12.62 7.36
N LYS A 9 10.84 13.01 6.14
CA LYS A 9 9.98 13.86 5.30
C LYS A 9 8.80 13.06 4.76
N ARG A 10 7.58 13.57 4.94
CA ARG A 10 6.35 12.93 4.46
C ARG A 10 5.55 13.89 3.59
N ARG A 11 4.93 13.34 2.56
CA ARG A 11 3.94 14.08 1.79
C ARG A 11 2.59 14.04 2.51
N VAL A 12 2.09 15.19 2.90
CA VAL A 12 0.74 15.34 3.45
C VAL A 12 -0.09 16.16 2.48
N LYS A 13 -1.22 15.63 2.08
CA LYS A 13 -2.21 16.37 1.31
C LYS A 13 -2.93 17.33 2.25
N ILE A 14 -3.23 18.53 1.79
CA ILE A 14 -4.04 19.49 2.53
C ILE A 14 -5.50 19.26 2.13
N PRO A 15 -6.41 19.00 3.10
CA PRO A 15 -7.83 18.90 2.80
C PRO A 15 -8.37 20.18 2.20
N ALA A 16 -9.16 20.07 1.14
CA ALA A 16 -9.75 21.21 0.44
C ALA A 16 -11.23 21.45 0.76
N ALA A 17 -11.85 20.53 1.53
CA ALA A 17 -13.27 20.60 1.90
C ALA A 17 -13.45 20.65 3.42
N PRO A 18 -14.57 21.21 3.92
CA PRO A 18 -14.92 21.16 5.34
C PRO A 18 -14.91 19.75 5.91
N GLY A 19 -14.50 19.59 7.16
CA GLY A 19 -14.36 18.29 7.82
C GLY A 19 -13.14 17.50 7.36
N GLU A 20 -12.10 18.20 6.91
CA GLU A 20 -10.81 17.63 6.50
C GLU A 20 -10.91 16.57 5.40
N ARG A 21 -11.91 16.69 4.54
CA ARG A 21 -12.11 15.74 3.44
C ARG A 21 -11.31 16.11 2.21
N TRP A 22 -10.81 15.10 1.53
CA TRP A 22 -10.14 15.22 0.23
C TRP A 22 -11.19 15.42 -0.87
N VAL A 23 -10.95 16.38 -1.75
CA VAL A 23 -11.74 16.59 -2.96
C VAL A 23 -10.91 16.18 -4.15
N GLY A 24 -11.29 15.09 -4.76
CA GLY A 24 -10.78 14.62 -6.04
C GLY A 24 -11.93 14.06 -6.85
N LEU A 25 -11.87 14.22 -8.15
CA LEU A 25 -12.89 13.74 -9.07
C LEU A 25 -12.25 12.84 -10.13
N VAL A 26 -12.94 11.76 -10.46
CA VAL A 26 -12.70 10.94 -11.65
C VAL A 26 -13.81 11.22 -12.64
N LEU A 27 -13.44 11.65 -13.84
CA LEU A 27 -14.35 11.95 -14.92
C LEU A 27 -14.27 10.84 -15.97
N LEU A 28 -15.42 10.27 -16.33
CA LEU A 28 -15.52 9.28 -17.40
C LEU A 28 -16.10 9.92 -18.65
N PHE A 29 -15.42 9.74 -19.75
CA PHE A 29 -15.86 10.24 -21.08
C PHE A 29 -16.02 9.09 -22.07
N SER A 30 -16.91 9.25 -23.03
CA SER A 30 -17.01 8.38 -24.20
C SER A 30 -15.78 8.58 -25.09
N THR A 31 -15.08 7.52 -25.42
CA THR A 31 -13.96 7.57 -26.37
C THR A 31 -14.44 7.79 -27.83
N ARG A 32 -15.72 7.54 -28.10
CA ARG A 32 -16.30 7.70 -29.44
C ARG A 32 -16.81 9.10 -29.69
N THR A 33 -17.45 9.74 -28.69
CA THR A 33 -18.16 11.02 -28.87
C THR A 33 -17.57 12.18 -28.08
N GLY A 34 -16.68 11.90 -27.09
CA GLY A 34 -16.17 12.90 -26.17
C GLY A 34 -17.17 13.35 -25.08
N GLU A 35 -18.39 12.78 -25.08
CA GLU A 35 -19.41 13.13 -24.11
C GLU A 35 -19.01 12.69 -22.69
N PRO A 36 -19.29 13.53 -21.66
CA PRO A 36 -19.11 13.13 -20.26
C PRO A 36 -20.18 12.10 -19.89
N LEU A 37 -19.76 10.94 -19.37
CA LEU A 37 -20.63 9.83 -19.00
C LEU A 37 -20.92 9.76 -17.50
N ALA A 38 -19.89 10.07 -16.67
CA ALA A 38 -20.03 10.01 -15.22
C ALA A 38 -18.96 10.84 -14.49
N ILE A 39 -19.27 11.20 -13.24
CA ILE A 39 -18.38 11.86 -12.30
C ILE A 39 -18.39 11.03 -11.02
N PHE A 40 -17.20 10.66 -10.53
CA PHE A 40 -17.03 9.88 -9.30
C PHE A 40 -16.16 10.64 -8.29
N PRO A 41 -16.42 10.52 -6.99
CA PRO A 41 -15.45 10.90 -5.97
C PRO A 41 -14.19 10.03 -6.11
N ASP A 42 -13.00 10.67 -6.13
CA ASP A 42 -11.72 9.97 -6.37
C ASP A 42 -11.37 8.99 -5.23
N GLY A 43 -11.74 9.27 -3.99
CA GLY A 43 -11.26 8.53 -2.82
C GLY A 43 -11.32 7.01 -2.95
N VAL A 44 -12.51 6.44 -3.08
CA VAL A 44 -12.71 4.98 -3.16
C VAL A 44 -12.11 4.41 -4.44
N VAL A 45 -12.32 5.07 -5.57
CA VAL A 45 -11.76 4.65 -6.87
C VAL A 45 -10.24 4.61 -6.81
N GLN A 46 -9.60 5.66 -6.27
CA GLN A 46 -8.14 5.69 -6.13
C GLN A 46 -7.61 4.57 -5.22
N HIS A 47 -8.29 4.32 -4.10
CA HIS A 47 -7.92 3.26 -3.16
C HIS A 47 -7.90 1.89 -3.84
N MET A 48 -8.99 1.56 -4.50
CA MET A 48 -9.14 0.27 -5.18
C MET A 48 -8.21 0.11 -6.39
N ARG A 49 -8.08 1.14 -7.24
CA ARG A 49 -7.27 1.02 -8.44
C ARG A 49 -5.77 0.89 -8.14
N VAL A 50 -5.25 1.59 -7.12
CA VAL A 50 -3.84 1.47 -6.72
C VAL A 50 -3.55 0.05 -6.22
N ALA A 51 -4.40 -0.47 -5.36
CA ALA A 51 -4.26 -1.82 -4.84
C ALA A 51 -4.44 -2.88 -5.94
N GLY A 52 -5.39 -2.68 -6.85
CA GLY A 52 -5.59 -3.56 -8.01
C GLY A 52 -4.39 -3.59 -8.95
N THR A 53 -3.71 -2.45 -9.17
CA THR A 53 -2.49 -2.40 -9.97
C THR A 53 -1.36 -3.21 -9.32
N SER A 54 -1.15 -3.06 -8.01
CA SER A 54 -0.16 -3.86 -7.27
C SER A 54 -0.51 -5.35 -7.32
N ALA A 55 -1.79 -5.71 -7.14
CA ALA A 55 -2.25 -7.08 -7.22
C ALA A 55 -2.02 -7.72 -8.61
N LEU A 56 -2.18 -6.96 -9.70
CA LEU A 56 -1.83 -7.43 -11.04
C LEU A 56 -0.32 -7.69 -11.18
N GLY A 57 0.53 -6.81 -10.62
CA GLY A 57 1.96 -7.06 -10.54
C GLY A 57 2.27 -8.37 -9.80
N VAL A 58 1.69 -8.56 -8.63
CA VAL A 58 1.83 -9.80 -7.86
C VAL A 58 1.32 -11.01 -8.63
N LYS A 59 0.17 -10.90 -9.30
CA LYS A 59 -0.42 -12.00 -10.08
C LYS A 59 0.51 -12.52 -11.19
N TYR A 60 1.18 -11.62 -11.89
CA TYR A 60 1.94 -12.00 -13.07
C TYR A 60 3.45 -12.11 -12.84
N MET A 61 3.97 -11.55 -11.75
CA MET A 61 5.41 -11.46 -11.52
C MET A 61 5.89 -12.14 -10.24
N ALA A 62 5.04 -12.26 -9.20
CA ALA A 62 5.40 -12.97 -7.99
C ALA A 62 5.29 -14.49 -8.17
N ARG A 63 6.10 -15.25 -7.42
CA ARG A 63 6.04 -16.70 -7.39
C ARG A 63 4.62 -17.19 -7.06
N GLU A 64 4.17 -18.26 -7.67
CA GLU A 64 2.82 -18.83 -7.43
C GLU A 64 2.65 -19.32 -5.99
N ASN A 65 3.71 -19.82 -5.40
CA ASN A 65 3.75 -20.34 -4.02
C ASN A 65 4.06 -19.25 -2.97
N ALA A 66 4.01 -17.97 -3.33
CA ALA A 66 4.21 -16.87 -2.40
C ALA A 66 3.13 -16.86 -1.30
N LYS A 67 3.55 -16.76 -0.03
CA LYS A 67 2.69 -16.87 1.16
C LYS A 67 2.88 -15.75 2.17
N THR A 68 4.08 -15.15 2.20
CA THR A 68 4.46 -14.13 3.17
C THR A 68 4.62 -12.78 2.50
N VAL A 69 3.92 -11.77 3.01
CA VAL A 69 3.98 -10.40 2.50
C VAL A 69 4.56 -9.46 3.55
N ALA A 70 5.57 -8.68 3.17
CA ALA A 70 5.99 -7.50 3.89
C ALA A 70 5.23 -6.28 3.37
N LEU A 71 4.54 -5.58 4.25
CA LEU A 71 3.84 -4.33 3.91
C LEU A 71 4.52 -3.16 4.61
N LEU A 72 5.23 -2.34 3.83
CA LEU A 72 5.86 -1.12 4.30
C LEU A 72 4.88 0.05 4.11
N GLY A 73 4.33 0.50 5.22
CA GLY A 73 3.25 1.49 5.31
C GLY A 73 2.08 0.98 6.13
N ALA A 74 1.48 1.86 6.92
CA ALA A 74 0.31 1.55 7.75
C ALA A 74 -0.79 2.62 7.58
N GLY A 75 -0.89 3.15 6.36
CA GLY A 75 -1.86 4.17 5.99
C GLY A 75 -3.04 3.62 5.20
N TRP A 76 -3.87 4.53 4.74
CA TRP A 76 -5.06 4.22 3.96
C TRP A 76 -4.79 3.38 2.71
N GLN A 77 -3.73 3.70 1.96
CA GLN A 77 -3.35 2.89 0.78
C GLN A 77 -2.84 1.49 1.17
N ALA A 78 -2.12 1.37 2.28
CA ALA A 78 -1.63 0.09 2.76
C ALA A 78 -2.79 -0.88 3.08
N ALA A 79 -3.87 -0.39 3.69
CA ALA A 79 -5.05 -1.20 3.98
C ALA A 79 -5.67 -1.85 2.74
N ALA A 80 -5.66 -1.16 1.58
CA ALA A 80 -6.19 -1.71 0.34
C ALA A 80 -5.31 -2.81 -0.27
N GLN A 81 -4.00 -2.78 -0.03
CA GLN A 81 -3.08 -3.76 -0.58
C GLN A 81 -3.37 -5.19 -0.06
N ILE A 82 -3.78 -5.31 1.20
CA ILE A 82 -4.00 -6.60 1.85
C ILE A 82 -5.05 -7.44 1.09
N PRO A 83 -6.32 -7.04 1.00
CA PRO A 83 -7.32 -7.84 0.29
C PRO A 83 -7.03 -7.98 -1.21
N ALA A 84 -6.39 -6.99 -1.83
CA ALA A 84 -6.08 -7.04 -3.24
C ALA A 84 -5.05 -8.13 -3.58
N VAL A 85 -4.01 -8.29 -2.76
CA VAL A 85 -3.00 -9.35 -2.95
C VAL A 85 -3.56 -10.71 -2.58
N MET A 86 -4.37 -10.81 -1.53
CA MET A 86 -5.08 -12.04 -1.17
C MET A 86 -6.01 -12.55 -2.30
N ALA A 87 -6.57 -11.65 -3.10
CA ALA A 87 -7.42 -12.03 -4.23
C ALA A 87 -6.65 -12.76 -5.37
N VAL A 88 -5.33 -12.67 -5.41
CA VAL A 88 -4.49 -13.21 -6.49
C VAL A 88 -3.44 -14.22 -6.03
N ARG A 89 -3.20 -14.36 -4.72
CA ARG A 89 -2.28 -15.31 -4.11
C ARG A 89 -2.86 -15.86 -2.81
N ASN A 90 -2.51 -17.11 -2.49
CA ASN A 90 -2.88 -17.73 -1.23
C ASN A 90 -1.92 -17.27 -0.11
N ILE A 91 -2.10 -16.04 0.33
CA ILE A 91 -1.27 -15.43 1.37
C ILE A 91 -1.67 -16.00 2.74
N GLU A 92 -0.67 -16.38 3.54
CA GLU A 92 -0.86 -16.91 4.89
C GLU A 92 -0.61 -15.85 5.97
N LYS A 93 0.31 -14.91 5.70
CA LYS A 93 0.60 -13.84 6.68
C LYS A 93 1.11 -12.55 6.06
N PHE A 94 0.86 -11.45 6.78
CA PHE A 94 1.49 -10.16 6.55
C PHE A 94 2.35 -9.74 7.75
N ARG A 95 3.48 -9.11 7.46
CA ARG A 95 4.27 -8.33 8.42
C ARG A 95 4.18 -6.87 8.02
N VAL A 96 3.67 -6.05 8.91
CA VAL A 96 3.38 -4.63 8.62
C VAL A 96 4.32 -3.75 9.40
N TYR A 97 5.05 -2.92 8.70
CA TYR A 97 5.83 -1.84 9.27
C TYR A 97 5.23 -0.48 8.93
N GLY A 98 5.18 0.38 9.92
CA GLY A 98 4.90 1.80 9.81
C GLY A 98 5.52 2.53 10.99
N PRO A 99 6.04 3.75 10.82
CA PRO A 99 6.82 4.42 11.88
C PRO A 99 5.97 4.85 13.09
N THR A 100 4.64 4.81 12.97
CA THR A 100 3.71 5.15 14.06
C THR A 100 3.12 3.85 14.62
N PRO A 101 3.52 3.42 15.83
CA PRO A 101 3.10 2.14 16.41
C PRO A 101 1.58 1.97 16.44
N GLU A 102 0.87 2.96 16.96
CA GLU A 102 -0.59 2.91 17.14
C GLU A 102 -1.34 2.71 15.81
N ARG A 103 -0.82 3.32 14.72
CA ARG A 103 -1.42 3.17 13.38
C ARG A 103 -1.20 1.79 12.80
N ARG A 104 0.01 1.23 12.95
CA ARG A 104 0.30 -0.09 12.40
C ARG A 104 -0.42 -1.20 13.20
N GLU A 105 -0.49 -1.07 14.53
CA GLU A 105 -1.21 -2.00 15.39
C GLU A 105 -2.71 -1.98 15.07
N LYS A 106 -3.30 -0.80 14.98
CA LYS A 106 -4.70 -0.62 14.57
C LYS A 106 -4.97 -1.26 13.20
N LEU A 107 -4.13 -0.98 12.19
CA LEU A 107 -4.29 -1.58 10.87
C LEU A 107 -4.24 -3.11 10.94
N CYS A 108 -3.27 -3.67 11.66
CA CYS A 108 -3.11 -5.11 11.79
C CYS A 108 -4.35 -5.75 12.42
N THR A 109 -4.82 -5.23 13.55
CA THR A 109 -6.02 -5.74 14.24
C THR A 109 -7.26 -5.68 13.34
N GLU A 110 -7.53 -4.52 12.72
CA GLU A 110 -8.70 -4.35 11.85
C GLU A 110 -8.67 -5.28 10.63
N MET A 111 -7.48 -5.50 10.05
CA MET A 111 -7.36 -6.33 8.86
C MET A 111 -7.30 -7.81 9.18
N GLU A 112 -6.73 -8.22 10.30
CA GLU A 112 -6.78 -9.60 10.79
C GLU A 112 -8.22 -10.04 11.07
N GLU A 113 -9.02 -9.19 11.74
CA GLU A 113 -10.44 -9.42 11.97
C GLU A 113 -11.25 -9.57 10.65
N LYS A 114 -10.93 -8.75 9.65
CA LYS A 114 -11.64 -8.76 8.35
C LYS A 114 -11.26 -9.93 7.45
N THR A 115 -10.03 -10.39 7.52
CA THR A 115 -9.47 -11.35 6.55
C THR A 115 -9.29 -12.75 7.11
N GLY A 116 -9.19 -12.89 8.43
CA GLY A 116 -8.98 -14.15 9.11
C GLY A 116 -7.57 -14.74 8.97
N ILE A 117 -6.61 -13.97 8.41
CA ILE A 117 -5.21 -14.41 8.29
C ILE A 117 -4.32 -13.63 9.26
N GLU A 118 -3.14 -14.19 9.53
CA GLU A 118 -2.16 -13.57 10.43
C GLU A 118 -1.62 -12.24 9.86
N ILE A 119 -1.79 -11.14 10.60
CA ILE A 119 -1.28 -9.81 10.23
C ILE A 119 -0.56 -9.22 11.43
N ARG A 120 0.78 -9.23 11.39
CA ARG A 120 1.63 -8.84 12.52
C ARG A 120 2.27 -7.46 12.35
N PRO A 121 2.14 -6.57 13.34
CA PRO A 121 2.94 -5.36 13.38
C PRO A 121 4.39 -5.70 13.74
N VAL A 122 5.35 -5.07 13.07
CA VAL A 122 6.79 -5.20 13.39
C VAL A 122 7.41 -3.84 13.67
N SER A 123 8.50 -3.83 14.44
CA SER A 123 9.11 -2.59 14.94
C SER A 123 9.98 -1.86 13.91
N ASP A 124 10.48 -2.57 12.89
CA ASP A 124 11.37 -2.03 11.85
C ASP A 124 11.08 -2.63 10.48
N ALA A 125 11.49 -1.92 9.44
CA ALA A 125 11.23 -2.30 8.05
C ALA A 125 12.01 -3.55 7.62
N GLN A 126 13.24 -3.71 8.08
CA GLN A 126 14.08 -4.85 7.72
C GLN A 126 13.50 -6.16 8.26
N SER A 127 13.01 -6.16 9.50
CA SER A 127 12.31 -7.31 10.10
C SER A 127 11.02 -7.66 9.35
N ALA A 128 10.33 -6.66 8.76
CA ALA A 128 9.18 -6.95 7.91
C ALA A 128 9.60 -7.70 6.65
N VAL A 129 10.68 -7.24 6.00
CA VAL A 129 11.12 -7.71 4.68
C VAL A 129 11.82 -9.07 4.73
N LYS A 130 12.58 -9.35 5.79
CA LYS A 130 13.36 -10.60 5.91
C LYS A 130 12.48 -11.84 5.65
N ASP A 131 12.93 -12.72 4.76
CA ASP A 131 12.21 -13.94 4.36
C ASP A 131 10.78 -13.69 3.82
N ALA A 132 10.51 -12.52 3.23
CA ALA A 132 9.23 -12.23 2.59
C ALA A 132 9.24 -12.68 1.12
N ASP A 133 8.15 -13.24 0.64
CA ASP A 133 7.97 -13.58 -0.77
C ASP A 133 7.62 -12.33 -1.60
N ILE A 134 6.87 -11.43 -0.99
CA ILE A 134 6.37 -10.20 -1.61
C ILE A 134 6.62 -9.03 -0.67
N VAL A 135 7.14 -7.93 -1.22
CA VAL A 135 7.27 -6.65 -0.52
C VAL A 135 6.41 -5.61 -1.22
N LEU A 136 5.54 -4.98 -0.46
CA LEU A 136 4.67 -3.90 -0.92
C LEU A 136 5.03 -2.60 -0.19
N CYS A 137 5.48 -1.59 -0.92
CA CYS A 137 5.72 -0.26 -0.36
C CYS A 137 4.49 0.63 -0.65
N ALA A 138 3.80 1.05 0.41
CA ALA A 138 2.58 1.85 0.33
C ALA A 138 2.61 3.00 1.34
N THR A 139 3.62 3.85 1.22
CA THR A 139 3.90 4.93 2.18
C THR A 139 3.63 6.32 1.59
N ASN A 140 3.67 7.32 2.43
CA ASN A 140 3.79 8.72 2.03
C ASN A 140 5.21 9.30 2.27
N SER A 141 6.19 8.44 2.49
CA SER A 141 7.59 8.81 2.67
C SER A 141 8.14 9.56 1.45
N MET A 142 8.98 10.55 1.68
CA MET A 142 9.78 11.23 0.66
C MET A 142 11.22 10.73 0.62
N THR A 143 11.51 9.65 1.34
CA THR A 143 12.79 8.96 1.40
C THR A 143 12.60 7.48 1.15
N THR A 144 13.66 6.78 0.78
CA THR A 144 13.72 5.34 0.59
C THR A 144 13.25 4.61 1.85
N VAL A 145 12.42 3.58 1.67
CA VAL A 145 11.91 2.71 2.74
C VAL A 145 12.27 1.25 2.53
N PHE A 146 12.69 0.88 1.31
CA PHE A 146 13.21 -0.44 0.96
C PHE A 146 14.59 -0.27 0.31
N PHE A 147 15.58 -0.99 0.80
CA PHE A 147 16.96 -0.94 0.34
C PHE A 147 17.34 -2.22 -0.41
N LYS A 148 18.20 -2.09 -1.42
CA LYS A 148 18.62 -3.21 -2.29
C LYS A 148 19.29 -4.35 -1.53
N GLU A 149 19.97 -4.06 -0.42
CA GLU A 149 20.61 -5.05 0.44
C GLU A 149 19.63 -6.01 1.12
N TRP A 150 18.33 -5.67 1.12
CA TRP A 150 17.27 -6.51 1.67
C TRP A 150 16.64 -7.42 0.62
N LEU A 151 17.04 -7.26 -0.65
CA LEU A 151 16.47 -8.05 -1.74
C LEU A 151 16.99 -9.49 -1.69
N GLU A 152 16.08 -10.44 -1.67
CA GLU A 152 16.38 -11.86 -1.68
C GLU A 152 15.94 -12.51 -3.01
N PRO A 153 16.63 -13.59 -3.45
CA PRO A 153 16.25 -14.29 -4.67
C PRO A 153 14.79 -14.77 -4.67
N GLY A 154 14.06 -14.45 -5.73
CA GLY A 154 12.64 -14.81 -5.88
C GLY A 154 11.66 -13.91 -5.15
N MET A 155 12.11 -12.88 -4.47
CA MET A 155 11.27 -11.85 -3.87
C MET A 155 10.64 -10.98 -4.97
N HIS A 156 9.35 -10.68 -4.83
CA HIS A 156 8.67 -9.68 -5.66
C HIS A 156 8.55 -8.37 -4.89
N VAL A 157 9.01 -7.27 -5.47
CA VAL A 157 8.91 -5.93 -4.86
C VAL A 157 8.00 -5.06 -5.71
N SER A 158 7.01 -4.45 -5.07
CA SER A 158 6.08 -3.49 -5.67
C SER A 158 6.01 -2.20 -4.85
N THR A 159 6.03 -1.08 -5.53
CA THR A 159 5.94 0.24 -4.89
C THR A 159 4.87 1.09 -5.56
N ILE A 160 4.19 1.91 -4.80
CA ILE A 160 3.25 2.89 -5.33
C ILE A 160 3.93 4.22 -5.69
N ARG A 161 5.21 4.40 -5.29
CA ARG A 161 6.00 5.60 -5.56
C ARG A 161 7.47 5.25 -5.79
N ASN A 162 8.07 5.85 -6.82
CA ASN A 162 9.47 5.61 -7.19
C ASN A 162 10.50 5.96 -6.11
N VAL A 163 10.18 6.87 -5.18
CA VAL A 163 11.09 7.28 -4.08
C VAL A 163 11.15 6.25 -2.94
N GLU A 164 10.28 5.25 -2.92
CA GLU A 164 10.19 4.29 -1.83
C GLU A 164 11.27 3.20 -1.90
N ILE A 165 11.83 2.95 -3.08
CA ILE A 165 12.87 1.94 -3.32
C ILE A 165 14.17 2.60 -3.79
N GLU A 166 15.30 1.97 -3.45
CA GLU A 166 16.62 2.34 -3.91
C GLU A 166 16.87 1.91 -5.36
#